data_0112ef6c361f64a166e75366bceb75f2
#
_entry.id   0112ef6c361f64a166e75366bceb75f2
#
_cell.length_a   1.000
_cell.length_b   1.000
_cell.length_c   1.000
_cell.angle_alpha   90.00
_cell.angle_beta   90.00
_cell.angle_gamma   90.00
#
_symmetry.space_group_name_H-M   'P 1'
#
loop_
_entity.id
_entity.type
_entity.pdbx_description
1 polymer ?
#
loop_
_entity_poly.entity_id
_entity_poly.type
_entity_poly.pdbx_seq_one_letter_code
_entity_poly.pdbx_strand_id
1 'polypeptide(L)'
;MRKLLVTSALPYANGSIHLGHLVEYIQTDIWVRYQKMSGNETYYICADDTHGTPIMLKAEEEKISPDELVNRVHQEHDLDFKEFDVNFDHFYSTNSIENKELSESIYNVLNDNGKILSKEIDQFFDESKQMFLPDRFIKGVCPKCKAEDQYGDSCEKCGGTYSPTDLINAYSVLSGTKPIKKKTLHYFFKLSECTEFLEEWIENDTLQ
;
A
#
# COMPACT_ATOMS: atom_id res chain seq x y z
N MET A 1 -13.84 -29.31 -12.12
CA MET A 1 -14.35 -28.13 -11.40
C MET A 1 -13.23 -27.62 -10.52
N ARG A 2 -12.79 -26.38 -10.73
CA ARG A 2 -11.71 -25.75 -9.95
C ARG A 2 -12.34 -24.84 -8.91
N LYS A 3 -11.65 -24.66 -7.76
CA LYS A 3 -11.96 -23.59 -6.81
C LYS A 3 -11.00 -22.43 -7.06
N LEU A 4 -11.54 -21.26 -7.30
CA LEU A 4 -10.78 -20.06 -7.66
C LEU A 4 -11.14 -18.93 -6.71
N LEU A 5 -10.13 -18.35 -6.07
CA LEU A 5 -10.22 -17.08 -5.36
C LEU A 5 -9.54 -16.03 -6.23
N VAL A 6 -10.27 -15.02 -6.62
CA VAL A 6 -9.82 -13.96 -7.51
C VAL A 6 -9.83 -12.63 -6.79
N THR A 7 -8.76 -11.87 -6.93
CA THR A 7 -8.63 -10.53 -6.37
C THR A 7 -8.16 -9.56 -7.45
N SER A 8 -8.50 -8.29 -7.29
CA SER A 8 -7.87 -7.17 -8.01
C SER A 8 -7.04 -6.35 -7.02
N ALA A 9 -6.22 -5.43 -7.52
CA ALA A 9 -5.55 -4.46 -6.66
C ALA A 9 -6.59 -3.71 -5.82
N LEU A 10 -6.30 -3.51 -4.54
CA LEU A 10 -7.20 -2.78 -3.64
C LEU A 10 -7.15 -1.29 -4.00
N PRO A 11 -8.29 -0.64 -4.30
CA PRO A 11 -8.30 0.79 -4.55
C PRO A 11 -7.96 1.55 -3.28
N TYR A 12 -7.08 2.54 -3.39
CA TYR A 12 -6.68 3.35 -2.25
C TYR A 12 -7.73 4.40 -1.92
N ALA A 13 -8.23 4.37 -0.68
CA ALA A 13 -9.38 5.16 -0.23
C ALA A 13 -9.07 6.65 0.03
N ASN A 14 -8.33 7.30 -0.87
CA ASN A 14 -8.02 8.73 -0.81
C ASN A 14 -8.69 9.58 -1.89
N GLY A 15 -9.51 8.99 -2.75
CA GLY A 15 -10.21 9.66 -3.84
C GLY A 15 -11.03 8.72 -4.70
N SER A 16 -11.76 9.29 -5.64
CA SER A 16 -12.69 8.57 -6.52
C SER A 16 -11.96 7.63 -7.49
N ILE A 17 -12.66 6.60 -7.94
CA ILE A 17 -12.21 5.71 -9.01
C ILE A 17 -12.17 6.47 -10.34
N HIS A 18 -11.20 6.16 -11.17
CA HIS A 18 -11.08 6.68 -12.52
C HIS A 18 -10.97 5.55 -13.55
N LEU A 19 -11.06 5.89 -14.83
CA LEU A 19 -11.03 4.92 -15.93
C LEU A 19 -9.83 3.96 -15.89
N GLY A 20 -8.66 4.43 -15.43
CA GLY A 20 -7.47 3.59 -15.28
C GLY A 20 -7.66 2.46 -14.26
N HIS A 21 -8.34 2.74 -13.16
CA HIS A 21 -8.72 1.71 -12.19
C HIS A 21 -9.73 0.72 -12.78
N LEU A 22 -10.78 1.23 -13.44
CA LEU A 22 -11.85 0.40 -14.01
C LEU A 22 -11.37 -0.60 -15.04
N VAL A 23 -10.29 -0.34 -15.77
CA VAL A 23 -9.73 -1.30 -16.75
C VAL A 23 -9.41 -2.63 -16.08
N GLU A 24 -8.72 -2.61 -14.94
CA GLU A 24 -8.38 -3.83 -14.20
C GLU A 24 -9.63 -4.56 -13.68
N TYR A 25 -10.51 -3.83 -13.00
CA TYR A 25 -11.70 -4.43 -12.37
C TYR A 25 -12.66 -5.03 -13.39
N ILE A 26 -12.91 -4.34 -14.50
CA ILE A 26 -13.78 -4.82 -15.57
C ILE A 26 -13.18 -6.07 -16.26
N GLN A 27 -11.87 -6.05 -16.56
CA GLN A 27 -11.21 -7.21 -17.15
C GLN A 27 -11.26 -8.44 -16.21
N THR A 28 -11.05 -8.21 -14.92
CA THR A 28 -11.12 -9.28 -13.92
C THR A 28 -12.55 -9.82 -13.78
N ASP A 29 -13.55 -8.94 -13.74
CA ASP A 29 -14.96 -9.34 -13.68
C ASP A 29 -15.39 -10.18 -14.89
N ILE A 30 -14.98 -9.78 -16.11
CA ILE A 30 -15.23 -10.56 -17.33
C ILE A 30 -14.61 -11.97 -17.22
N TRP A 31 -13.38 -12.05 -16.73
CA TRP A 31 -12.71 -13.33 -16.54
C TRP A 31 -13.42 -14.19 -15.48
N VAL A 32 -13.84 -13.60 -14.37
CA VAL A 32 -14.60 -14.28 -13.31
C VAL A 32 -15.93 -14.83 -13.83
N ARG A 33 -16.67 -14.01 -14.58
CA ARG A 33 -17.93 -14.45 -15.22
C ARG A 33 -17.68 -15.65 -16.15
N TYR A 34 -16.63 -15.59 -16.96
CA TYR A 34 -16.24 -16.72 -17.81
C TYR A 34 -15.95 -17.98 -16.99
N GLN A 35 -15.21 -17.88 -15.87
CA GLN A 35 -14.91 -19.02 -15.02
C GLN A 35 -16.18 -19.62 -14.37
N LYS A 36 -17.07 -18.76 -13.86
CA LYS A 36 -18.37 -19.19 -13.33
C LYS A 36 -19.22 -19.89 -14.40
N MET A 37 -19.30 -19.33 -15.60
CA MET A 37 -20.01 -19.93 -16.73
C MET A 37 -19.40 -21.28 -17.18
N SER A 38 -18.09 -21.45 -17.03
CA SER A 38 -17.38 -22.70 -17.32
C SER A 38 -17.53 -23.76 -16.21
N GLY A 39 -18.35 -23.51 -15.20
CA GLY A 39 -18.65 -24.45 -14.12
C GLY A 39 -17.59 -24.48 -13.01
N ASN A 40 -16.71 -23.50 -12.91
CA ASN A 40 -15.77 -23.38 -11.80
C ASN A 40 -16.40 -22.65 -10.61
N GLU A 41 -16.10 -23.13 -9.40
CA GLU A 41 -16.46 -22.44 -8.15
C GLU A 41 -15.52 -21.24 -7.97
N THR A 42 -16.01 -20.04 -8.28
CA THR A 42 -15.18 -18.83 -8.36
C THR A 42 -15.73 -17.76 -7.46
N TYR A 43 -14.86 -17.20 -6.63
CA TYR A 43 -15.15 -16.05 -5.75
C TYR A 43 -14.29 -14.88 -6.16
N TYR A 44 -14.92 -13.73 -6.39
CA TYR A 44 -14.25 -12.46 -6.68
C TYR A 44 -14.38 -11.55 -5.48
N ILE A 45 -13.27 -11.25 -4.82
CA ILE A 45 -13.24 -10.41 -3.62
C ILE A 45 -12.31 -9.21 -3.84
N CYS A 46 -12.66 -8.09 -3.23
CA CYS A 46 -11.84 -6.90 -3.17
C CYS A 46 -12.14 -6.11 -1.88
N ALA A 47 -11.32 -5.12 -1.59
CA ALA A 47 -11.52 -4.22 -0.47
C ALA A 47 -10.87 -2.87 -0.77
N ASP A 48 -11.32 -1.81 -0.10
CA ASP A 48 -10.59 -0.55 -0.09
C ASP A 48 -9.33 -0.67 0.77
N ASP A 49 -8.21 -0.15 0.25
CA ASP A 49 -7.01 0.10 1.03
C ASP A 49 -7.15 1.44 1.77
N THR A 50 -7.33 1.37 3.09
CA THR A 50 -7.81 2.50 3.91
C THR A 50 -6.79 3.03 4.91
N HIS A 51 -5.55 2.58 4.85
CA HIS A 51 -4.53 2.97 5.81
C HIS A 51 -3.44 3.85 5.20
N GLY A 52 -2.78 4.62 6.04
CA GLY A 52 -1.59 5.39 5.68
C GLY A 52 -1.76 6.91 5.80
N THR A 53 -0.63 7.59 5.83
CA THR A 53 -0.52 9.03 6.03
C THR A 53 -1.30 9.86 4.99
N PRO A 54 -1.35 9.52 3.69
CA PRO A 54 -2.13 10.31 2.72
C PRO A 54 -3.61 10.43 3.07
N ILE A 55 -4.23 9.38 3.63
CA ILE A 55 -5.63 9.42 4.07
C ILE A 55 -5.80 10.38 5.26
N MET A 56 -4.86 10.32 6.23
CA MET A 56 -4.89 11.23 7.38
C MET A 56 -4.78 12.69 6.95
N LEU A 57 -3.88 13.00 6.02
CA LEU A 57 -3.69 14.35 5.49
C LEU A 57 -4.90 14.85 4.71
N LYS A 58 -5.49 13.97 3.89
CA LYS A 58 -6.71 14.30 3.14
C LYS A 58 -7.88 14.59 4.07
N ALA A 59 -8.04 13.81 5.13
CA ALA A 59 -9.04 14.02 6.16
C ALA A 59 -8.81 15.35 6.91
N GLU A 60 -7.54 15.69 7.25
CA GLU A 60 -7.17 16.98 7.87
C GLU A 60 -7.51 18.16 6.94
N GLU A 61 -7.19 18.05 5.65
CA GLU A 61 -7.51 19.06 4.63
C GLU A 61 -9.02 19.32 4.53
N GLU A 62 -9.80 18.24 4.55
CA GLU A 62 -11.27 18.31 4.47
C GLU A 62 -11.94 18.60 5.83
N LYS A 63 -11.18 18.61 6.93
CA LYS A 63 -11.64 18.82 8.31
C LYS A 63 -12.66 17.80 8.78
N ILE A 64 -12.47 16.55 8.39
CA ILE A 64 -13.25 15.38 8.81
C ILE A 64 -12.32 14.36 9.46
N SER A 65 -12.90 13.33 10.09
CA SER A 65 -12.09 12.22 10.61
C SER A 65 -11.62 11.29 9.48
N PRO A 66 -10.50 10.56 9.63
CA PRO A 66 -10.11 9.53 8.69
C PRO A 66 -11.20 8.48 8.46
N ASP A 67 -11.92 8.08 9.50
CA ASP A 67 -13.03 7.12 9.38
C ASP A 67 -14.20 7.66 8.53
N GLU A 68 -14.54 8.95 8.68
CA GLU A 68 -15.54 9.59 7.81
C GLU A 68 -15.11 9.63 6.35
N LEU A 69 -13.81 9.93 6.11
CA LEU A 69 -13.26 9.96 4.75
C LEU A 69 -13.34 8.57 4.11
N VAL A 70 -12.79 7.54 4.76
CA VAL A 70 -12.76 6.19 4.18
C VAL A 70 -14.16 5.60 4.01
N ASN A 71 -15.10 5.85 4.93
CA ASN A 71 -16.47 5.40 4.79
C ASN A 71 -17.18 6.06 3.59
N ARG A 72 -16.97 7.37 3.38
CA ARG A 72 -17.53 8.07 2.22
C ARG A 72 -16.95 7.52 0.92
N VAL A 73 -15.63 7.39 0.84
CA VAL A 73 -14.95 6.88 -0.35
C VAL A 73 -15.36 5.44 -0.64
N HIS A 74 -15.51 4.60 0.39
CA HIS A 74 -16.04 3.24 0.23
C HIS A 74 -17.42 3.21 -0.44
N GLN A 75 -18.34 4.11 -0.03
CA GLN A 75 -19.65 4.20 -0.65
C GLN A 75 -19.58 4.67 -2.11
N GLU A 76 -18.70 5.62 -2.43
CA GLU A 76 -18.44 6.07 -3.80
C GLU A 76 -17.90 4.92 -4.67
N HIS A 77 -16.89 4.21 -4.20
CA HIS A 77 -16.31 3.08 -4.92
C HIS A 77 -17.31 1.94 -5.16
N ASP A 78 -18.10 1.58 -4.14
CA ASP A 78 -19.13 0.54 -4.27
C ASP A 78 -20.21 0.93 -5.29
N LEU A 79 -20.59 2.23 -5.34
CA LEU A 79 -21.51 2.73 -6.34
C LEU A 79 -20.92 2.70 -7.75
N ASP A 80 -19.69 3.21 -7.92
CA ASP A 80 -18.98 3.22 -9.19
C ASP A 80 -18.84 1.78 -9.76
N PHE A 81 -18.43 0.83 -8.94
CA PHE A 81 -18.34 -0.57 -9.37
C PHE A 81 -19.68 -1.14 -9.83
N LYS A 82 -20.76 -0.85 -9.12
CA LYS A 82 -22.12 -1.26 -9.50
C LYS A 82 -22.59 -0.62 -10.81
N GLU A 83 -22.29 0.66 -11.01
CA GLU A 83 -22.65 1.39 -12.25
C GLU A 83 -21.91 0.84 -13.48
N PHE A 84 -20.70 0.28 -13.30
CA PHE A 84 -19.93 -0.38 -14.34
C PHE A 84 -20.14 -1.91 -14.40
N ASP A 85 -21.13 -2.42 -13.67
CA ASP A 85 -21.49 -3.86 -13.67
C ASP A 85 -20.36 -4.78 -13.17
N VAL A 86 -19.42 -4.24 -12.39
CA VAL A 86 -18.39 -5.03 -11.70
C VAL A 86 -18.99 -5.65 -10.45
N ASN A 87 -19.06 -6.98 -10.41
CA ASN A 87 -19.76 -7.69 -9.36
C ASN A 87 -18.79 -8.53 -8.50
N PHE A 88 -18.38 -7.95 -7.38
CA PHE A 88 -17.67 -8.69 -6.34
C PHE A 88 -18.63 -9.62 -5.58
N ASP A 89 -18.18 -10.82 -5.23
CA ASP A 89 -18.87 -11.67 -4.26
C ASP A 89 -18.74 -11.05 -2.85
N HIS A 90 -17.64 -10.31 -2.62
CA HIS A 90 -17.48 -9.50 -1.41
C HIS A 90 -16.56 -8.29 -1.67
N PHE A 91 -17.09 -7.09 -1.41
CA PHE A 91 -16.33 -5.84 -1.41
C PHE A 91 -16.34 -5.26 0.00
N TYR A 92 -15.16 -5.05 0.59
CA TYR A 92 -15.04 -4.70 1.99
C TYR A 92 -14.01 -3.60 2.24
N SER A 93 -13.43 -3.54 3.44
CA SER A 93 -12.47 -2.50 3.83
C SER A 93 -11.33 -3.11 4.63
N THR A 94 -10.10 -2.64 4.41
CA THR A 94 -8.98 -2.99 5.28
C THR A 94 -9.09 -2.35 6.68
N ASN A 95 -9.97 -1.36 6.89
CA ASN A 95 -10.33 -0.81 8.20
C ASN A 95 -11.43 -1.62 8.91
N SER A 96 -11.39 -2.94 8.80
CA SER A 96 -12.32 -3.83 9.47
C SER A 96 -11.69 -4.46 10.72
N ILE A 97 -12.54 -4.87 11.65
CA ILE A 97 -12.10 -5.58 12.88
C ILE A 97 -11.44 -6.90 12.49
N GLU A 98 -12.01 -7.62 11.53
CA GLU A 98 -11.51 -8.90 11.04
C GLU A 98 -10.11 -8.77 10.43
N ASN A 99 -9.88 -7.74 9.62
CA ASN A 99 -8.56 -7.49 9.03
C ASN A 99 -7.52 -7.13 10.11
N LYS A 100 -7.92 -6.34 11.10
CA LYS A 100 -7.06 -6.00 12.25
C LYS A 100 -6.66 -7.27 13.01
N GLU A 101 -7.63 -8.09 13.40
CA GLU A 101 -7.38 -9.32 14.16
C GLU A 101 -6.48 -10.30 13.41
N LEU A 102 -6.73 -10.48 12.11
CA LEU A 102 -5.90 -11.33 11.25
C LEU A 102 -4.48 -10.78 11.09
N SER A 103 -4.33 -9.49 10.88
CA SER A 103 -3.01 -8.83 10.75
C SER A 103 -2.19 -8.96 12.04
N GLU A 104 -2.81 -8.72 13.20
CA GLU A 104 -2.19 -8.90 14.52
C GLU A 104 -1.81 -10.37 14.76
N SER A 105 -2.68 -11.29 14.39
CA SER A 105 -2.42 -12.74 14.51
C SER A 105 -1.24 -13.17 13.64
N ILE A 106 -1.18 -12.77 12.39
CA ILE A 106 -0.07 -13.07 11.47
C ILE A 106 1.24 -12.49 12.02
N TYR A 107 1.22 -11.22 12.46
CA TYR A 107 2.40 -10.60 13.07
C TYR A 107 2.90 -11.40 14.28
N ASN A 108 2.02 -11.76 15.19
CA ASN A 108 2.38 -12.51 16.40
C ASN A 108 2.99 -13.88 16.03
N VAL A 109 2.38 -14.61 15.11
CA VAL A 109 2.92 -15.91 14.65
C VAL A 109 4.31 -15.74 14.02
N LEU A 110 4.52 -14.72 13.21
CA LEU A 110 5.83 -14.44 12.61
C LEU A 110 6.87 -14.06 13.65
N ASN A 111 6.48 -13.24 14.63
CA ASN A 111 7.35 -12.84 15.73
C ASN A 111 7.75 -14.04 16.63
N ASP A 112 6.79 -14.87 17.02
CA ASP A 112 7.01 -16.05 17.85
C ASP A 112 7.88 -17.10 17.15
N ASN A 113 7.80 -17.17 15.83
CA ASN A 113 8.69 -18.00 15.00
C ASN A 113 10.04 -17.34 14.67
N GLY A 114 10.35 -16.21 15.30
CA GLY A 114 11.63 -15.51 15.11
C GLY A 114 11.84 -14.91 13.72
N LYS A 115 10.77 -14.72 12.94
CA LYS A 115 10.82 -14.15 11.59
C LYS A 115 10.82 -12.61 11.56
N ILE A 116 10.69 -11.98 12.71
CA ILE A 116 10.75 -10.53 12.85
C ILE A 116 12.09 -10.13 13.46
N LEU A 117 12.73 -9.15 12.83
CA LEU A 117 13.95 -8.51 13.31
C LEU A 117 13.63 -7.07 13.71
N SER A 118 14.00 -6.67 14.91
CA SER A 118 13.97 -5.27 15.31
C SER A 118 15.34 -4.61 15.10
N LYS A 119 15.33 -3.41 14.52
CA LYS A 119 16.55 -2.64 14.25
C LYS A 119 16.29 -1.14 14.46
N GLU A 120 17.21 -0.48 15.12
CA GLU A 120 17.22 0.97 15.20
C GLU A 120 17.72 1.57 13.88
N ILE A 121 16.94 2.49 13.31
CA ILE A 121 17.29 3.21 12.08
C ILE A 121 17.18 4.72 12.29
N ASP A 122 17.92 5.49 11.50
CA ASP A 122 17.72 6.94 11.41
C ASP A 122 16.62 7.24 10.40
N GLN A 123 15.65 8.06 10.82
CA GLN A 123 14.55 8.50 9.97
C GLN A 123 14.36 10.01 10.11
N PHE A 124 13.90 10.68 9.06
CA PHE A 124 13.56 12.09 9.11
C PHE A 124 12.28 12.33 9.89
N PHE A 125 12.32 13.35 10.74
CA PHE A 125 11.20 13.78 11.58
C PHE A 125 10.93 15.26 11.30
N ASP A 126 9.68 15.60 11.03
CA ASP A 126 9.21 16.97 10.88
C ASP A 126 8.76 17.48 12.25
N GLU A 127 9.53 18.43 12.79
CA GLU A 127 9.22 19.02 14.11
C GLU A 127 7.96 19.89 14.08
N SER A 128 7.63 20.49 12.94
CA SER A 128 6.44 21.34 12.82
C SER A 128 5.15 20.52 12.74
N LYS A 129 5.21 19.34 12.14
CA LYS A 129 4.11 18.39 12.04
C LYS A 129 4.13 17.30 13.13
N GLN A 130 5.19 17.25 13.95
CA GLN A 130 5.39 16.27 15.02
C GLN A 130 5.25 14.81 14.56
N MET A 131 5.81 14.50 13.37
CA MET A 131 5.70 13.18 12.77
C MET A 131 6.97 12.74 12.05
N PHE A 132 7.20 11.42 12.00
CA PHE A 132 8.18 10.83 11.08
C PHE A 132 7.67 10.94 9.64
N LEU A 133 8.60 11.26 8.74
CA LEU A 133 8.26 11.46 7.34
C LEU A 133 8.42 10.15 6.55
N PRO A 134 7.36 9.63 5.94
CA PRO A 134 7.45 8.62 4.88
C PRO A 134 8.25 9.15 3.67
N ASP A 135 8.82 8.25 2.88
CA ASP A 135 9.74 8.58 1.79
C ASP A 135 9.14 9.57 0.77
N ARG A 136 7.83 9.47 0.52
CA ARG A 136 7.08 10.36 -0.40
C ARG A 136 6.82 11.76 0.16
N PHE A 137 7.06 11.98 1.44
CA PHE A 137 6.94 13.30 2.06
C PHE A 137 8.29 13.99 2.30
N ILE A 138 9.35 13.41 1.74
CA ILE A 138 10.69 13.98 1.76
C ILE A 138 11.12 14.20 0.33
N LYS A 139 11.61 15.39 0.05
CA LYS A 139 12.27 15.72 -1.20
C LYS A 139 13.63 16.36 -0.94
N GLY A 140 14.49 16.28 -1.96
CA GLY A 140 15.83 16.87 -1.89
C GLY A 140 16.62 16.63 -3.17
N VAL A 141 17.92 16.82 -3.09
CA VAL A 141 18.82 16.61 -4.23
C VAL A 141 19.33 15.18 -4.22
N CYS A 142 19.22 14.50 -5.35
CA CYS A 142 19.70 13.13 -5.53
C CYS A 142 21.18 13.00 -5.17
N PRO A 143 21.59 12.06 -4.31
CA PRO A 143 22.99 11.88 -3.95
C PRO A 143 23.85 11.39 -5.11
N LYS A 144 23.23 10.69 -6.10
CA LYS A 144 23.95 10.10 -7.25
C LYS A 144 24.12 11.08 -8.41
N CYS A 145 23.04 11.57 -8.99
CA CYS A 145 23.09 12.39 -10.21
C CYS A 145 22.90 13.90 -9.95
N LYS A 146 22.69 14.34 -8.74
CA LYS A 146 22.50 15.74 -8.32
C LYS A 146 21.23 16.39 -8.90
N ALA A 147 20.28 15.62 -9.39
CA ALA A 147 18.97 16.14 -9.76
C ALA A 147 18.24 16.70 -8.56
N GLU A 148 17.68 17.89 -8.71
CA GLU A 148 16.90 18.55 -7.64
C GLU A 148 15.49 17.96 -7.54
N ASP A 149 14.83 18.20 -6.41
CA ASP A 149 13.41 17.88 -6.15
C ASP A 149 13.04 16.38 -6.27
N GLN A 150 13.96 15.49 -5.88
CA GLN A 150 13.75 14.06 -5.92
C GLN A 150 13.18 13.52 -4.62
N TYR A 151 12.33 12.49 -4.70
CA TYR A 151 11.73 11.82 -3.54
C TYR A 151 12.73 11.01 -2.70
N GLY A 152 12.30 10.63 -1.49
CA GLY A 152 13.17 10.00 -0.49
C GLY A 152 13.62 8.57 -0.78
N ASP A 153 12.98 7.88 -1.71
CA ASP A 153 13.23 6.47 -2.04
C ASP A 153 14.00 6.26 -3.34
N SER A 154 13.74 7.10 -4.35
CA SER A 154 14.30 6.92 -5.69
C SER A 154 14.38 8.22 -6.46
N CYS A 155 15.29 8.27 -7.43
CA CYS A 155 15.45 9.40 -8.34
C CYS A 155 14.71 9.14 -9.65
N GLU A 156 13.73 9.96 -9.97
CA GLU A 156 12.98 9.87 -11.23
C GLU A 156 13.85 10.14 -12.48
N LYS A 157 14.97 10.87 -12.29
CA LYS A 157 15.87 11.23 -13.40
C LYS A 157 16.90 10.15 -13.74
N CYS A 158 17.48 9.47 -12.74
CA CYS A 158 18.53 8.46 -12.96
C CYS A 158 18.13 7.04 -12.56
N GLY A 159 16.91 6.82 -12.03
CA GLY A 159 16.43 5.53 -11.55
C GLY A 159 17.15 4.99 -10.31
N GLY A 160 18.08 5.75 -9.74
CA GLY A 160 18.86 5.31 -8.61
C GLY A 160 18.07 5.32 -7.30
N THR A 161 18.10 4.22 -6.55
CA THR A 161 17.53 4.11 -5.20
C THR A 161 18.56 4.53 -4.14
N TYR A 162 18.07 5.05 -3.03
CA TYR A 162 18.87 5.51 -1.88
C TYR A 162 18.01 5.56 -0.60
N SER A 163 18.64 5.71 0.56
CA SER A 163 17.88 5.99 1.78
C SER A 163 17.41 7.46 1.79
N PRO A 164 16.23 7.78 2.32
CA PRO A 164 15.77 9.16 2.49
C PRO A 164 16.80 10.06 3.16
N THR A 165 17.53 9.51 4.12
CA THR A 165 18.58 10.22 4.88
C THR A 165 19.84 10.54 4.09
N ASP A 166 19.99 10.03 2.86
CA ASP A 166 21.09 10.31 1.95
C ASP A 166 20.82 11.51 1.04
N LEU A 167 19.58 11.97 0.96
CA LEU A 167 19.21 13.15 0.19
C LEU A 167 19.98 14.37 0.65
N ILE A 168 20.48 15.14 -0.31
CA ILE A 168 21.15 16.39 -0.04
C ILE A 168 20.09 17.50 0.05
N ASN A 169 20.23 18.36 1.06
CA ASN A 169 19.27 19.45 1.33
C ASN A 169 17.82 18.96 1.42
N ALA A 170 17.59 17.84 2.10
CA ALA A 170 16.27 17.29 2.30
C ALA A 170 15.32 18.29 2.98
N TYR A 171 14.07 18.32 2.52
CA TYR A 171 12.98 19.09 3.11
C TYR A 171 11.69 18.29 3.17
N SER A 172 10.84 18.65 4.14
CA SER A 172 9.48 18.09 4.26
C SER A 172 8.56 18.68 3.21
N VAL A 173 7.89 17.84 2.43
CA VAL A 173 6.86 18.28 1.46
C VAL A 173 5.64 18.88 2.19
N LEU A 174 5.39 18.46 3.43
CA LEU A 174 4.23 18.91 4.23
C LEU A 174 4.37 20.29 4.82
N SER A 175 5.58 20.65 5.26
CA SER A 175 5.83 21.92 5.97
C SER A 175 6.81 22.84 5.26
N GLY A 176 7.53 22.33 4.25
CA GLY A 176 8.64 23.04 3.60
C GLY A 176 9.88 23.19 4.49
N THR A 177 9.86 22.68 5.72
CA THR A 177 10.97 22.82 6.66
C THR A 177 12.03 21.74 6.47
N LYS A 178 13.24 22.02 6.97
CA LYS A 178 14.31 21.02 7.01
C LYS A 178 14.03 20.03 8.14
N PRO A 179 13.84 18.72 7.85
CA PRO A 179 13.61 17.72 8.88
C PRO A 179 14.88 17.41 9.67
N ILE A 180 14.71 16.93 10.89
CA ILE A 180 15.80 16.42 11.73
C ILE A 180 15.89 14.90 11.63
N LYS A 181 17.08 14.34 11.85
CA LYS A 181 17.25 12.88 11.97
C LYS A 181 16.94 12.46 13.41
N LYS A 182 16.04 11.48 13.55
CA LYS A 182 15.76 10.83 14.84
C LYS A 182 15.89 9.32 14.68
N LYS A 183 16.40 8.68 15.72
CA LYS A 183 16.42 7.22 15.79
C LYS A 183 15.04 6.69 16.15
N THR A 184 14.66 5.60 15.48
CA THR A 184 13.41 4.90 15.73
C THR A 184 13.61 3.40 15.57
N LEU A 185 12.93 2.62 16.41
CA LEU A 185 12.95 1.17 16.34
C LEU A 185 11.97 0.71 15.26
N HIS A 186 12.48 0.01 14.26
CA HIS A 186 11.69 -0.58 13.19
C HIS A 186 11.71 -2.10 13.26
N TYR A 187 10.63 -2.71 12.81
CA TYR A 187 10.47 -4.15 12.69
C TYR A 187 10.53 -4.57 11.24
N PHE A 188 11.34 -5.56 10.94
CA PHE A 188 11.57 -6.06 9.60
C PHE A 188 11.26 -7.55 9.54
N PHE A 189 10.55 -7.96 8.50
CA PHE A 189 10.43 -9.38 8.18
C PHE A 189 11.75 -9.88 7.58
N LYS A 190 12.22 -11.04 8.04
CA LYS A 190 13.48 -11.64 7.57
C LYS A 190 13.30 -12.34 6.22
N LEU A 191 13.02 -11.55 5.18
CA LEU A 191 12.73 -12.05 3.83
C LEU A 191 13.85 -12.92 3.26
N SER A 192 15.11 -12.63 3.59
CA SER A 192 16.28 -13.42 3.13
C SER A 192 16.25 -14.89 3.58
N GLU A 193 15.51 -15.22 4.64
CA GLU A 193 15.32 -16.61 5.07
C GLU A 193 14.31 -17.37 4.20
N CYS A 194 13.62 -16.70 3.29
CA CYS A 194 12.62 -17.27 2.39
C CYS A 194 13.13 -17.42 0.95
N THR A 195 14.41 -17.13 0.67
CA THR A 195 14.96 -17.09 -0.69
C THR A 195 14.77 -18.42 -1.42
N GLU A 196 15.23 -19.53 -0.84
CA GLU A 196 15.12 -20.87 -1.44
C GLU A 196 13.65 -21.25 -1.73
N PHE A 197 12.75 -20.98 -0.78
CA PHE A 197 11.31 -21.24 -0.96
C PHE A 197 10.73 -20.40 -2.11
N LEU A 198 11.09 -19.13 -2.21
CA LEU A 198 10.57 -18.24 -3.26
C LEU A 198 11.12 -18.62 -4.64
N GLU A 199 12.41 -18.98 -4.73
CA GLU A 199 13.02 -19.45 -5.98
C GLU A 199 12.34 -20.73 -6.47
N GLU A 200 12.19 -21.74 -5.61
CA GLU A 200 11.47 -22.98 -5.93
C GLU A 200 10.01 -22.73 -6.34
N TRP A 201 9.33 -21.82 -5.63
CA TRP A 201 7.93 -21.49 -5.93
C TRP A 201 7.76 -20.82 -7.30
N ILE A 202 8.68 -19.93 -7.69
CA ILE A 202 8.65 -19.25 -8.99
C ILE A 202 8.99 -20.22 -10.13
N GLU A 203 9.97 -21.13 -9.94
CA GLU A 203 10.39 -22.10 -10.96
C GLU A 203 9.35 -23.19 -11.26
N ASN A 204 8.40 -23.42 -10.38
CA ASN A 204 7.38 -24.47 -10.51
C ASN A 204 6.10 -24.03 -11.27
N ASP A 205 6.20 -23.14 -12.27
CA ASP A 205 5.08 -22.63 -13.10
C ASP A 205 3.87 -22.11 -12.27
N THR A 206 4.14 -21.60 -11.08
CA THR A 206 3.11 -21.08 -10.16
C THR A 206 2.62 -19.69 -10.59
N LEU A 207 3.44 -18.96 -11.35
CA LEU A 207 3.13 -17.65 -11.91
C LEU A 207 2.81 -17.78 -13.40
N GLN A 208 1.82 -17.00 -13.87
CA GLN A 208 1.44 -16.88 -15.28
C GLN A 208 2.21 -15.78 -15.97
#